data_d41d2928abb86012978ff6a2b6330d86
#
_entry.id   d41d2928abb86012978ff6a2b6330d86
#
_cell.length_a   1.000
_cell.length_b   1.000
_cell.length_c   1.000
_cell.angle_alpha   90.00
_cell.angle_beta   90.00
_cell.angle_gamma   90.00
#
_symmetry.space_group_name_H-M   'P 1'
#
loop_
_entity.id
_entity.type
_entity.pdbx_description
1 polymer ?
#
loop_
_entity_poly.entity_id
_entity_poly.type
_entity_poly.pdbx_seq_one_letter_code
_entity_poly.pdbx_strand_id
1 'polypeptide(L)'
;MLIGGLYGLLSVMLGAFAAHGLRDVISTASLSSWQTGVTYQMSHALALLFTGLWLQLGGPRVLAVAGVFFSVGVLGFSGSIYLLVLLQMTWLGPVTPLGGLSLIAGWVCLCLAIVRVKGSSPGQDL
;
A
#
# COMPACT_ATOMS: atom_id res chain seq x y z
N MET A 1 5.81 -10.08 -5.19
CA MET A 1 6.02 -9.17 -6.33
C MET A 1 4.77 -9.04 -7.24
N LEU A 2 4.12 -10.11 -7.65
CA LEU A 2 2.94 -10.04 -8.52
C LEU A 2 1.84 -9.11 -7.96
N ILE A 3 1.51 -9.21 -6.68
CA ILE A 3 0.51 -8.33 -6.02
C ILE A 3 0.89 -6.86 -6.15
N GLY A 4 2.17 -6.53 -5.94
CA GLY A 4 2.66 -5.15 -6.11
C GLY A 4 2.50 -4.65 -7.55
N GLY A 5 2.82 -5.50 -8.54
CA GLY A 5 2.60 -5.18 -9.95
C GLY A 5 1.12 -4.95 -10.28
N LEU A 6 0.23 -5.81 -9.78
CA LEU A 6 -1.22 -5.67 -9.98
C LEU A 6 -1.76 -4.39 -9.32
N TYR A 7 -1.31 -4.06 -8.11
CA TYR A 7 -1.72 -2.82 -7.46
C TYR A 7 -1.22 -1.59 -8.21
N GLY A 8 0.00 -1.62 -8.75
CA GLY A 8 0.54 -0.56 -9.59
C GLY A 8 -0.29 -0.36 -10.87
N LEU A 9 -0.59 -1.45 -11.59
CA LEU A 9 -1.44 -1.42 -12.78
C LEU A 9 -2.80 -0.81 -12.47
N LEU A 10 -3.47 -1.31 -11.42
CA LEU A 10 -4.77 -0.80 -11.00
C LEU A 10 -4.71 0.67 -10.58
N SER A 11 -3.64 1.11 -9.91
CA SER A 11 -3.47 2.52 -9.55
C SER A 11 -3.46 3.44 -10.76
N VAL A 12 -2.75 3.06 -11.82
CA VAL A 12 -2.71 3.85 -13.06
C VAL A 12 -4.11 3.92 -13.69
N MET A 13 -4.80 2.78 -13.77
CA MET A 13 -6.16 2.72 -14.33
C MET A 13 -7.15 3.56 -13.52
N LEU A 14 -7.13 3.43 -12.19
CA LEU A 14 -8.04 4.16 -11.30
C LEU A 14 -7.72 5.66 -11.23
N GLY A 15 -6.45 6.02 -11.38
CA GLY A 15 -6.04 7.42 -11.51
C GLY A 15 -6.50 8.05 -12.82
N ALA A 16 -6.38 7.35 -13.94
CA ALA A 16 -6.90 7.79 -15.22
C ALA A 16 -8.43 7.90 -15.20
N PHE A 17 -9.11 6.94 -14.56
CA PHE A 17 -10.57 6.98 -14.39
C PHE A 17 -11.01 8.19 -13.56
N ALA A 18 -10.28 8.56 -12.51
CA ALA A 18 -10.54 9.76 -11.75
C ALA A 18 -10.47 11.04 -12.61
N ALA A 19 -9.46 11.13 -13.46
CA ALA A 19 -9.22 12.32 -14.28
C ALA A 19 -10.23 12.49 -15.42
N HIS A 20 -10.73 11.39 -16.00
CA HIS A 20 -11.56 11.40 -17.21
C HIS A 20 -13.00 10.95 -16.98
N GLY A 21 -13.26 10.06 -16.02
CA GLY A 21 -14.59 9.49 -15.78
C GLY A 21 -15.33 10.08 -14.58
N LEU A 22 -14.61 10.44 -13.51
CA LEU A 22 -15.22 10.88 -12.26
C LEU A 22 -15.26 12.39 -12.08
N ARG A 23 -14.40 13.13 -12.75
CA ARG A 23 -14.15 14.55 -12.51
C ARG A 23 -15.42 15.42 -12.54
N ASP A 24 -16.32 15.13 -13.44
CA ASP A 24 -17.55 15.91 -13.65
C ASP A 24 -18.81 15.19 -13.07
N VAL A 25 -18.62 14.04 -12.43
CA VAL A 25 -19.73 13.17 -11.95
C VAL A 25 -19.85 13.18 -10.44
N ILE A 26 -18.73 13.32 -9.72
CA ILE A 26 -18.71 13.29 -8.24
C ILE A 26 -18.27 14.63 -7.67
N SER A 27 -18.51 14.84 -6.37
CA SER A 27 -18.08 16.06 -5.68
C SER A 27 -16.56 16.18 -5.65
N THR A 28 -16.04 17.40 -5.53
CA THR A 28 -14.59 17.65 -5.38
C THR A 28 -14.00 16.96 -4.15
N ALA A 29 -14.77 16.86 -3.05
CA ALA A 29 -14.35 16.13 -1.85
C ALA A 29 -14.22 14.63 -2.11
N SER A 30 -15.17 14.02 -2.82
CA SER A 30 -15.12 12.61 -3.21
C SER A 30 -13.98 12.33 -4.17
N LEU A 31 -13.74 13.23 -5.13
CA LEU A 31 -12.63 13.12 -6.06
C LEU A 31 -11.27 13.19 -5.34
N SER A 32 -11.13 14.10 -4.37
CA SER A 32 -9.93 14.21 -3.53
C SER A 32 -9.69 12.92 -2.71
N SER A 33 -10.74 12.35 -2.12
CA SER A 33 -10.65 11.08 -1.40
C SER A 33 -10.21 9.93 -2.32
N TRP A 34 -10.79 9.85 -3.53
CA TRP A 34 -10.40 8.88 -4.54
C TRP A 34 -8.91 8.99 -4.90
N GLN A 35 -8.43 10.21 -5.17
CA GLN A 35 -7.02 10.47 -5.48
C GLN A 35 -6.09 10.08 -4.34
N THR A 36 -6.51 10.30 -3.08
CA THR A 36 -5.80 9.80 -1.91
C THR A 36 -5.67 8.28 -1.94
N GLY A 37 -6.77 7.57 -2.21
CA GLY A 37 -6.76 6.11 -2.38
C GLY A 37 -5.77 5.63 -3.45
N VAL A 38 -5.78 6.28 -4.62
CA VAL A 38 -4.86 5.98 -5.75
C VAL A 38 -3.40 6.22 -5.36
N THR A 39 -3.10 7.34 -4.69
CA THR A 39 -1.74 7.70 -4.26
C THR A 39 -1.20 6.68 -3.26
N TYR A 40 -1.99 6.31 -2.25
CA TYR A 40 -1.59 5.30 -1.27
C TYR A 40 -1.41 3.93 -1.91
N GLN A 41 -2.29 3.54 -2.82
CA GLN A 41 -2.17 2.28 -3.55
C GLN A 41 -0.89 2.23 -4.38
N MET A 42 -0.55 3.27 -5.13
CA MET A 42 0.66 3.33 -5.94
C MET A 42 1.92 3.28 -5.07
N SER A 43 1.97 4.09 -4.00
CA SER A 43 3.12 4.13 -3.10
C SER A 43 3.39 2.76 -2.47
N HIS A 44 2.34 2.06 -2.04
CA HIS A 44 2.48 0.75 -1.42
C HIS A 44 2.64 -0.39 -2.44
N ALA A 45 2.21 -0.21 -3.68
CA ALA A 45 2.56 -1.09 -4.79
C ALA A 45 4.09 -1.12 -5.01
N LEU A 46 4.73 0.05 -5.01
CA LEU A 46 6.19 0.16 -5.10
C LEU A 46 6.88 -0.43 -3.87
N ALA A 47 6.36 -0.17 -2.66
CA ALA A 47 6.87 -0.78 -1.43
C ALA A 47 6.78 -2.30 -1.47
N LEU A 48 5.69 -2.87 -2.00
CA LEU A 48 5.52 -4.31 -2.19
C LEU A 48 6.51 -4.91 -3.20
N LEU A 49 6.77 -4.22 -4.30
CA LEU A 49 7.77 -4.65 -5.28
C LEU A 49 9.15 -4.66 -4.67
N PHE A 50 9.54 -3.58 -3.96
CA PHE A 50 10.82 -3.48 -3.25
C PHE A 50 10.96 -4.56 -2.19
N THR A 51 9.95 -4.73 -1.34
CA THR A 51 9.93 -5.72 -0.26
C THR A 51 10.05 -7.14 -0.81
N GLY A 52 9.33 -7.43 -1.89
CA GLY A 52 9.37 -8.73 -2.57
C GLY A 52 10.70 -9.01 -3.24
N LEU A 53 11.29 -8.01 -3.89
CA LEU A 53 12.62 -8.14 -4.50
C LEU A 53 13.69 -8.39 -3.43
N TRP A 54 13.69 -7.61 -2.36
CA TRP A 54 14.65 -7.78 -1.27
C TRP A 54 14.53 -9.15 -0.60
N LEU A 55 13.29 -9.63 -0.40
CA LEU A 55 13.07 -10.97 0.15
C LEU A 55 13.63 -12.07 -0.78
N GLN A 56 13.48 -11.94 -2.11
CA GLN A 56 14.07 -12.87 -3.10
C GLN A 56 15.60 -12.85 -3.11
N LEU A 57 16.20 -11.72 -2.80
CA LEU A 57 17.66 -11.57 -2.69
C LEU A 57 18.22 -12.04 -1.33
N GLY A 58 17.44 -12.77 -0.55
CA GLY A 58 17.86 -13.33 0.74
C GLY A 58 17.63 -12.40 1.94
N GLY A 59 16.81 -11.40 1.80
CA GLY A 59 16.43 -10.51 2.91
C GLY A 59 15.70 -11.22 4.06
N PRO A 60 15.64 -10.61 5.25
CA PRO A 60 15.08 -11.24 6.44
C PRO A 60 13.57 -11.53 6.30
N ARG A 61 13.11 -12.62 6.91
CA ARG A 61 11.71 -13.10 6.82
C ARG A 61 10.65 -12.08 7.25
N VAL A 62 11.01 -11.09 8.07
CA VAL A 62 10.09 -10.00 8.45
C VAL A 62 9.60 -9.20 7.25
N LEU A 63 10.32 -9.24 6.12
CA LEU A 63 9.86 -8.64 4.85
C LEU A 63 8.60 -9.33 4.31
N ALA A 64 8.44 -10.64 4.51
CA ALA A 64 7.21 -11.33 4.13
C ALA A 64 6.01 -10.82 4.94
N VAL A 65 6.22 -10.57 6.25
CA VAL A 65 5.19 -9.98 7.12
C VAL A 65 4.85 -8.57 6.67
N ALA A 66 5.84 -7.73 6.34
CA ALA A 66 5.63 -6.40 5.77
C ALA A 66 4.78 -6.46 4.49
N GLY A 67 5.08 -7.41 3.60
CA GLY A 67 4.33 -7.63 2.36
C GLY A 67 2.86 -7.99 2.61
N VAL A 68 2.57 -8.80 3.62
CA VAL A 68 1.18 -9.12 4.01
C VAL A 68 0.47 -7.86 4.52
N PHE A 69 1.09 -7.10 5.43
CA PHE A 69 0.51 -5.87 5.96
C PHE A 69 0.26 -4.82 4.87
N PHE A 70 1.18 -4.63 3.93
CA PHE A 70 0.96 -3.73 2.79
C PHE A 70 -0.18 -4.21 1.90
N SER A 71 -0.26 -5.52 1.61
CA SER A 71 -1.31 -6.07 0.76
C SER A 71 -2.70 -5.89 1.37
N VAL A 72 -2.86 -6.27 2.65
CA VAL A 72 -4.12 -6.10 3.39
C VAL A 72 -4.44 -4.62 3.59
N GLY A 73 -3.42 -3.82 3.89
CA GLY A 73 -3.55 -2.38 4.11
C GLY A 73 -4.05 -1.64 2.87
N VAL A 74 -3.54 -1.94 1.69
CA VAL A 74 -4.04 -1.35 0.42
C VAL A 74 -5.49 -1.72 0.17
N LEU A 75 -5.87 -2.99 0.37
CA LEU A 75 -7.27 -3.42 0.23
C LEU A 75 -8.19 -2.69 1.24
N GLY A 76 -7.79 -2.62 2.49
CA GLY A 76 -8.57 -1.98 3.54
C GLY A 76 -8.63 -0.46 3.40
N PHE A 77 -7.54 0.20 3.05
CA PHE A 77 -7.47 1.65 2.92
C PHE A 77 -8.01 2.13 1.56
N SER A 78 -7.31 1.82 0.48
CA SER A 78 -7.68 2.31 -0.86
C SER A 78 -8.96 1.65 -1.36
N GLY A 79 -9.14 0.34 -1.15
CA GLY A 79 -10.34 -0.39 -1.53
C GLY A 79 -11.59 0.14 -0.87
N SER A 80 -11.56 0.43 0.45
CA SER A 80 -12.70 1.03 1.15
C SER A 80 -13.04 2.42 0.65
N ILE A 81 -12.04 3.25 0.33
CA ILE A 81 -12.25 4.58 -0.24
C ILE A 81 -12.99 4.49 -1.59
N TYR A 82 -12.58 3.58 -2.47
CA TYR A 82 -13.24 3.40 -3.76
C TYR A 82 -14.69 2.96 -3.61
N LEU A 83 -14.98 2.03 -2.71
CA LEU A 83 -16.34 1.58 -2.43
C LEU A 83 -17.19 2.65 -1.76
N LEU A 84 -16.60 3.45 -0.85
CA LEU A 84 -17.28 4.59 -0.24
C LEU A 84 -17.68 5.63 -1.29
N VAL A 85 -16.81 5.95 -2.23
CA VAL A 85 -17.07 6.97 -3.26
C VAL A 85 -18.05 6.47 -4.30
N LEU A 86 -17.91 5.25 -4.81
CA LEU A 86 -18.74 4.74 -5.91
C LEU A 86 -20.09 4.22 -5.44
N LEU A 87 -20.12 3.47 -4.33
CA LEU A 87 -21.31 2.75 -3.86
C LEU A 87 -21.98 3.38 -2.64
N GLN A 88 -21.42 4.49 -2.14
CA GLN A 88 -21.96 5.20 -0.96
C GLN A 88 -22.11 4.26 0.29
N MET A 89 -21.22 3.25 0.39
CA MET A 89 -21.25 2.25 1.46
C MET A 89 -20.64 2.81 2.76
N THR A 90 -21.39 3.68 3.43
CA THR A 90 -20.92 4.44 4.62
C THR A 90 -20.44 3.58 5.79
N TRP A 91 -20.93 2.34 5.90
CA TRP A 91 -20.47 1.38 6.92
C TRP A 91 -18.99 0.96 6.75
N LEU A 92 -18.40 1.20 5.59
CA LEU A 92 -16.96 0.98 5.33
C LEU A 92 -16.06 2.09 5.92
N GLY A 93 -16.62 3.18 6.43
CA GLY A 93 -15.86 4.27 7.03
C GLY A 93 -14.80 3.81 8.03
N PRO A 94 -15.13 2.93 9.00
CA PRO A 94 -14.17 2.40 9.96
C PRO A 94 -13.09 1.48 9.34
N VAL A 95 -13.33 0.91 8.17
CA VAL A 95 -12.37 0.01 7.50
C VAL A 95 -11.16 0.79 6.98
N THR A 96 -11.36 1.99 6.49
CA THR A 96 -10.29 2.86 5.97
C THR A 96 -9.18 3.10 7.00
N PRO A 97 -9.44 3.57 8.24
CA PRO A 97 -8.39 3.74 9.24
C PRO A 97 -7.74 2.42 9.67
N LEU A 98 -8.47 1.31 9.70
CA LEU A 98 -7.88 -0.01 9.97
C LEU A 98 -6.91 -0.43 8.86
N GLY A 99 -7.25 -0.16 7.61
CA GLY A 99 -6.34 -0.33 6.47
C GLY A 99 -5.09 0.52 6.64
N GLY A 100 -5.24 1.79 7.05
CA GLY A 100 -4.12 2.68 7.34
C GLY A 100 -3.20 2.16 8.44
N LEU A 101 -3.74 1.63 9.53
CA LEU A 101 -2.95 0.99 10.59
C LEU A 101 -2.16 -0.22 10.08
N SER A 102 -2.75 -1.02 9.19
CA SER A 102 -2.05 -2.12 8.54
C SER A 102 -0.86 -1.62 7.70
N LEU A 103 -1.04 -0.53 6.94
CA LEU A 103 0.06 0.08 6.20
C LEU A 103 1.19 0.54 7.12
N ILE A 104 0.87 1.18 8.24
CA ILE A 104 1.86 1.61 9.26
C ILE A 104 2.62 0.38 9.80
N ALA A 105 1.92 -0.70 10.14
CA ALA A 105 2.54 -1.95 10.60
C ALA A 105 3.51 -2.53 9.54
N GLY A 106 3.15 -2.46 8.27
CA GLY A 106 4.03 -2.85 7.16
C GLY A 106 5.32 -2.04 7.12
N TRP A 107 5.25 -0.72 7.30
CA TRP A 107 6.42 0.14 7.37
C TRP A 107 7.29 -0.12 8.60
N VAL A 108 6.69 -0.39 9.76
CA VAL A 108 7.43 -0.80 10.97
C VAL A 108 8.20 -2.09 10.69
N CYS A 109 7.58 -3.10 10.09
CA CYS A 109 8.24 -4.35 9.73
C CYS A 109 9.40 -4.12 8.74
N LEU A 110 9.24 -3.22 7.79
CA LEU A 110 10.31 -2.86 6.84
C LEU A 110 11.49 -2.18 7.55
N CYS A 111 11.23 -1.26 8.46
CA CYS A 111 12.27 -0.64 9.30
C CYS A 111 13.01 -1.68 10.15
N LEU A 112 12.29 -2.62 10.75
CA LEU A 112 12.90 -3.72 11.51
C LEU A 112 13.78 -4.61 10.64
N ALA A 113 13.43 -4.84 9.37
CA ALA A 113 14.26 -5.57 8.42
C ALA A 113 15.60 -4.86 8.20
N ILE A 114 15.58 -3.53 8.02
CA ILE A 114 16.79 -2.71 7.81
C ILE A 114 17.74 -2.80 9.02
N VAL A 115 17.18 -2.67 10.23
CA VAL A 115 17.98 -2.73 11.47
C VAL A 115 18.63 -4.09 11.66
N ARG A 116 17.90 -5.18 11.38
CA ARG A 116 18.41 -6.55 11.53
C ARG A 116 19.60 -6.83 10.59
N VAL A 117 19.56 -6.33 9.36
CA VAL A 117 20.68 -6.51 8.40
C VAL A 117 21.93 -5.79 8.90
N LYS A 118 21.80 -4.58 9.45
CA LYS A 118 22.96 -3.85 10.02
C LYS A 118 23.60 -4.55 11.22
N GLY A 119 22.78 -5.22 12.06
CA GLY A 119 23.29 -5.96 13.23
C GLY A 119 23.96 -7.31 12.88
N SER A 120 23.80 -7.79 11.66
CA SER A 120 24.36 -9.08 11.20
C SER A 120 25.65 -8.94 10.39
N SER A 121 26.19 -7.73 10.23
CA SER A 121 27.52 -7.55 9.64
C SER A 121 28.55 -8.17 10.58
N PRO A 122 29.32 -9.23 10.14
CA PRO A 122 30.41 -9.77 10.94
C PRO A 122 31.41 -8.65 11.20
N GLY A 123 31.90 -8.56 12.44
CA GLY A 123 32.81 -7.53 12.85
C GLY A 123 34.00 -7.39 11.90
N GLN A 124 34.34 -6.17 11.62
CA GLN A 124 35.67 -5.81 11.16
C GLN A 124 36.63 -6.08 12.32
N ASP A 125 36.99 -7.35 12.50
CA ASP A 125 38.18 -7.69 13.27
C ASP A 125 39.38 -7.39 12.36
N LEU A 126 39.89 -6.19 12.49
CA LEU A 126 41.26 -5.82 12.12
C LEU A 126 42.10 -5.67 13.36
#